data_f4f4559443b7269921468d41bf764f08
#
_entry.id   f4f4559443b7269921468d41bf764f08
#
_cell.length_a   1.000
_cell.length_b   1.000
_cell.length_c   1.000
_cell.angle_alpha   90.00
_cell.angle_beta   90.00
_cell.angle_gamma   90.00
#
_symmetry.space_group_name_H-M   'P 1'
#
loop_
_entity.id
_entity.type
_entity.pdbx_description
1 polymer ?
#
loop_
_entity_poly.entity_id
_entity_poly.type
_entity_poly.pdbx_seq_one_letter_code
_entity_poly.pdbx_strand_id
1 'polypeptide(L)'
;MNAKPAVSAIIVNWNGAHHLRTCLPSLLSQSFTSLEIIVVDNGSKDDSAEVAREFRARWLPLDRNIGLAPALNRGAAIAAGDFLLFINNDMRFDPGFVAALVKPLEKNEQIFATDGMQFNWDGNERMHLAARLAKSRPSGYSSAELVPGLRFYAQEVNHETPVFMGSAACMLARRTLFQKLNGLDDRLPLGYEDVEICWRAWIQGWKTIYVPDAICWHRVGSSGHSQEGARFNFRGILRGRLLLATKLLPLRYVVRTWLVSGAGVGYDASRWRWSFAKERIKVLADMARLMPQLLRERKALFENAASSPEKHLKFLLRLSEAEVLGKQD
;
A
#
# COMPACT_ATOMS: atom_id res chain seq x y z
N MET A 1 22.02 24.62 13.11
CA MET A 1 21.68 23.43 12.25
C MET A 1 20.41 22.84 12.83
N ASN A 2 19.31 22.74 12.05
CA ASN A 2 18.11 22.09 12.54
C ASN A 2 18.44 20.60 12.76
N ALA A 3 18.00 20.04 13.89
CA ALA A 3 18.15 18.62 14.16
C ALA A 3 17.49 17.81 13.03
N LYS A 4 18.08 16.66 12.68
CA LYS A 4 17.50 15.73 11.69
C LYS A 4 16.11 15.29 12.16
N PRO A 5 15.06 15.36 11.31
CA PRO A 5 13.73 14.88 11.70
C PRO A 5 13.75 13.36 11.93
N ALA A 6 12.95 12.87 12.84
CA ALA A 6 12.79 11.43 13.06
C ALA A 6 11.82 10.82 12.04
N VAL A 7 10.78 11.56 11.65
CA VAL A 7 9.73 11.13 10.69
C VAL A 7 9.69 12.06 9.49
N SER A 8 9.59 11.49 8.29
CA SER A 8 9.26 12.20 7.06
C SER A 8 7.87 11.79 6.59
N ALA A 9 6.89 12.68 6.68
CA ALA A 9 5.57 12.50 6.09
C ALA A 9 5.64 12.79 4.59
N ILE A 10 5.30 11.81 3.76
CA ILE A 10 5.35 11.87 2.30
C ILE A 10 3.93 11.82 1.77
N ILE A 11 3.48 12.92 1.19
CA ILE A 11 2.12 13.10 0.65
C ILE A 11 2.22 13.15 -0.86
N VAL A 12 1.60 12.22 -1.57
CA VAL A 12 1.44 12.34 -3.03
C VAL A 12 0.19 13.14 -3.32
N ASN A 13 0.36 14.20 -4.12
CA ASN A 13 -0.72 15.10 -4.50
C ASN A 13 -0.88 15.19 -6.01
N TRP A 14 -2.12 15.21 -6.48
CA TRP A 14 -2.48 15.48 -7.87
C TRP A 14 -3.81 16.23 -7.96
N ASN A 15 -3.77 17.52 -8.30
CA ASN A 15 -4.93 18.42 -8.33
C ASN A 15 -5.75 18.38 -7.03
N GLY A 16 -5.07 18.39 -5.88
CA GLY A 16 -5.66 18.19 -4.56
C GLY A 16 -5.46 19.37 -3.60
N ALA A 17 -5.37 20.62 -4.10
CA ALA A 17 -5.18 21.81 -3.26
C ALA A 17 -6.20 21.90 -2.12
N HIS A 18 -7.47 21.59 -2.40
CA HIS A 18 -8.54 21.59 -1.39
C HIS A 18 -8.38 20.51 -0.32
N HIS A 19 -7.79 19.37 -0.66
CA HIS A 19 -7.46 18.31 0.30
C HIS A 19 -6.28 18.69 1.17
N LEU A 20 -5.20 19.23 0.57
CA LEU A 20 -4.03 19.69 1.29
C LEU A 20 -4.36 20.73 2.36
N ARG A 21 -5.35 21.61 2.14
CA ARG A 21 -5.82 22.60 3.12
C ARG A 21 -6.40 21.97 4.39
N THR A 22 -6.75 20.71 4.39
CA THR A 22 -7.18 19.96 5.60
C THR A 22 -6.07 19.02 6.10
N CYS A 23 -5.38 18.34 5.21
CA CYS A 23 -4.34 17.38 5.55
C CYS A 23 -3.15 18.05 6.25
N LEU A 24 -2.59 19.11 5.66
CA LEU A 24 -1.38 19.76 6.17
C LEU A 24 -1.55 20.35 7.58
N PRO A 25 -2.63 21.10 7.93
CA PRO A 25 -2.86 21.54 9.29
C PRO A 25 -2.92 20.43 10.32
N SER A 26 -3.55 19.28 9.97
CA SER A 26 -3.65 18.13 10.89
C SER A 26 -2.29 17.45 11.15
N LEU A 27 -1.35 17.54 10.22
CA LEU A 27 0.03 17.09 10.41
C LEU A 27 0.87 18.09 11.22
N LEU A 28 0.65 19.38 11.00
CA LEU A 28 1.34 20.42 11.76
C LEU A 28 0.90 20.48 13.23
N SER A 29 -0.30 19.98 13.54
CA SER A 29 -0.83 19.90 14.91
C SER A 29 -0.45 18.62 15.65
N GLN A 30 0.42 17.77 15.09
CA GLN A 30 0.85 16.55 15.76
C GLN A 30 1.64 16.84 17.04
N SER A 31 1.39 16.05 18.09
CA SER A 31 2.16 16.11 19.35
C SER A 31 3.62 15.65 19.15
N PHE A 32 3.89 14.89 18.11
CA PHE A 32 5.22 14.46 17.71
C PHE A 32 5.86 15.52 16.81
N THR A 33 6.80 16.31 17.37
CA THR A 33 7.35 17.50 16.72
C THR A 33 8.53 17.26 15.79
N SER A 34 9.22 16.09 15.88
CA SER A 34 10.37 15.76 15.03
C SER A 34 9.92 15.23 13.65
N LEU A 35 9.10 16.03 12.95
CA LEU A 35 8.40 15.71 11.73
C LEU A 35 8.76 16.69 10.60
N GLU A 36 9.19 16.19 9.44
CA GLU A 36 9.19 16.96 8.20
C GLU A 36 8.00 16.53 7.32
N ILE A 37 7.49 17.47 6.53
CA ILE A 37 6.38 17.21 5.60
C ILE A 37 6.88 17.44 4.18
N ILE A 38 6.74 16.43 3.32
CA ILE A 38 7.12 16.44 1.91
C ILE A 38 5.87 16.23 1.08
N VAL A 39 5.49 17.20 0.26
CA VAL A 39 4.43 17.07 -0.73
C VAL A 39 5.06 16.78 -2.09
N VAL A 40 4.85 15.57 -2.58
CA VAL A 40 5.24 15.15 -3.94
C VAL A 40 4.10 15.49 -4.88
N ASP A 41 4.29 16.51 -5.66
CA ASP A 41 3.29 16.93 -6.65
C ASP A 41 3.41 16.12 -7.93
N ASN A 42 2.41 15.33 -8.19
CA ASN A 42 2.37 14.41 -9.30
C ASN A 42 1.87 15.08 -10.61
N GLY A 43 2.29 16.34 -10.85
CA GLY A 43 1.97 17.12 -12.04
C GLY A 43 0.61 17.83 -11.97
N SER A 44 0.31 18.49 -10.84
CA SER A 44 -0.92 19.29 -10.65
C SER A 44 -0.93 20.54 -11.52
N LYS A 45 -2.15 21.05 -11.75
CA LYS A 45 -2.43 22.28 -12.48
C LYS A 45 -3.30 23.26 -11.68
N ASP A 46 -3.59 22.92 -10.41
CA ASP A 46 -4.32 23.73 -9.45
C ASP A 46 -3.38 24.47 -8.49
N ASP A 47 -3.92 25.13 -7.48
CA ASP A 47 -3.18 25.94 -6.49
C ASP A 47 -2.42 25.09 -5.45
N SER A 48 -2.12 23.82 -5.75
CA SER A 48 -1.46 22.91 -4.80
C SER A 48 -0.09 23.40 -4.35
N ALA A 49 0.68 24.04 -5.23
CA ALA A 49 1.99 24.59 -4.91
C ALA A 49 1.91 25.76 -3.91
N GLU A 50 0.92 26.65 -4.07
CA GLU A 50 0.64 27.75 -3.19
C GLU A 50 0.25 27.25 -1.80
N VAL A 51 -0.63 26.25 -1.74
CA VAL A 51 -1.05 25.63 -0.47
C VAL A 51 0.14 24.98 0.24
N ALA A 52 0.98 24.21 -0.45
CA ALA A 52 2.16 23.62 0.17
C ALA A 52 3.12 24.67 0.74
N ARG A 53 3.30 25.79 0.06
CA ARG A 53 4.13 26.92 0.51
C ARG A 53 3.51 27.64 1.72
N GLU A 54 2.20 27.85 1.74
CA GLU A 54 1.44 28.44 2.85
C GLU A 54 1.70 27.66 4.17
N PHE A 55 1.68 26.32 4.09
CA PHE A 55 1.93 25.43 5.23
C PHE A 55 3.41 25.03 5.42
N ARG A 56 4.34 25.66 4.70
CA ARG A 56 5.80 25.41 4.78
C ARG A 56 6.18 23.96 4.57
N ALA A 57 5.38 23.20 3.80
CA ALA A 57 5.74 21.85 3.41
C ALA A 57 6.83 21.88 2.31
N ARG A 58 7.74 20.92 2.36
CA ARG A 58 8.74 20.75 1.31
C ARG A 58 8.08 20.27 0.04
N TRP A 59 8.17 21.07 -1.03
CA TRP A 59 7.54 20.82 -2.32
C TRP A 59 8.48 20.09 -3.25
N LEU A 60 8.03 18.94 -3.80
CA LEU A 60 8.74 18.16 -4.82
C LEU A 60 7.85 18.05 -6.06
N PRO A 61 7.99 18.94 -7.04
CA PRO A 61 7.22 18.87 -8.28
C PRO A 61 7.73 17.78 -9.22
N LEU A 62 6.80 17.06 -9.85
CA LEU A 62 7.04 16.15 -10.95
C LEU A 62 6.41 16.72 -12.23
N ASP A 63 7.01 16.47 -13.39
CA ASP A 63 6.56 17.03 -14.67
C ASP A 63 5.17 16.52 -15.09
N ARG A 64 4.79 15.34 -14.62
CA ARG A 64 3.54 14.66 -14.94
C ARG A 64 3.15 13.64 -13.88
N ASN A 65 1.89 13.19 -13.93
CA ASN A 65 1.46 12.05 -13.10
C ASN A 65 2.16 10.76 -13.54
N ILE A 66 3.00 10.22 -12.65
CA ILE A 66 3.77 8.98 -12.85
C ILE A 66 3.20 7.80 -12.06
N GLY A 67 2.08 7.97 -11.35
CA GLY A 67 1.47 6.97 -10.47
C GLY A 67 1.88 7.12 -9.00
N LEU A 68 1.22 6.39 -8.10
CA LEU A 68 1.40 6.53 -6.65
C LEU A 68 2.76 5.96 -6.20
N ALA A 69 3.04 4.69 -6.50
CA ALA A 69 4.26 4.02 -6.03
C ALA A 69 5.55 4.73 -6.47
N PRO A 70 5.75 5.10 -7.76
CA PRO A 70 6.94 5.85 -8.16
C PRO A 70 7.00 7.25 -7.53
N ALA A 71 5.86 7.93 -7.32
CA ALA A 71 5.84 9.24 -6.65
C ALA A 71 6.25 9.13 -5.17
N LEU A 72 5.73 8.13 -4.44
CA LEU A 72 6.16 7.83 -3.06
C LEU A 72 7.65 7.50 -2.99
N ASN A 73 8.18 6.72 -3.93
CA ASN A 73 9.62 6.44 -4.00
C ASN A 73 10.46 7.71 -4.21
N ARG A 74 9.98 8.67 -5.01
CA ARG A 74 10.64 9.98 -5.18
C ARG A 74 10.68 10.78 -3.87
N GLY A 75 9.56 10.80 -3.14
CA GLY A 75 9.49 11.42 -1.82
C GLY A 75 10.43 10.75 -0.82
N ALA A 76 10.43 9.40 -0.77
CA ALA A 76 11.30 8.62 0.09
C ALA A 76 12.80 8.84 -0.19
N ALA A 77 13.17 9.08 -1.44
CA ALA A 77 14.56 9.33 -1.83
C ALA A 77 15.13 10.63 -1.27
N ILE A 78 14.30 11.66 -1.05
CA ILE A 78 14.71 12.95 -0.49
C ILE A 78 14.42 13.09 1.01
N ALA A 79 13.74 12.12 1.60
CA ALA A 79 13.38 12.10 3.00
C ALA A 79 14.60 12.01 3.91
N ALA A 80 14.64 12.82 4.98
CA ALA A 80 15.73 12.83 5.96
C ALA A 80 15.41 11.96 7.19
N GLY A 81 14.14 11.72 7.50
CA GLY A 81 13.68 10.98 8.67
C GLY A 81 14.14 9.52 8.71
N ASP A 82 14.20 8.94 9.89
CA ASP A 82 14.48 7.52 10.08
C ASP A 82 13.27 6.64 9.80
N PHE A 83 12.09 7.25 9.85
CA PHE A 83 10.81 6.65 9.50
C PHE A 83 10.14 7.43 8.36
N LEU A 84 9.49 6.71 7.46
CA LEU A 84 8.76 7.23 6.30
C LEU A 84 7.26 7.03 6.54
N LEU A 85 6.52 8.12 6.71
CA LEU A 85 5.06 8.09 6.84
C LEU A 85 4.43 8.37 5.48
N PHE A 86 3.87 7.33 4.86
CA PHE A 86 3.14 7.46 3.61
C PHE A 86 1.71 7.91 3.87
N ILE A 87 1.25 8.93 3.16
CA ILE A 87 -0.03 9.59 3.40
C ILE A 87 -0.72 9.94 2.08
N ASN A 88 -2.03 9.67 2.02
CA ASN A 88 -2.88 10.27 0.99
C ASN A 88 -3.22 11.74 1.36
N ASN A 89 -3.40 12.58 0.34
CA ASN A 89 -3.70 14.01 0.56
C ASN A 89 -5.12 14.28 1.10
N ASP A 90 -6.05 13.32 0.98
CA ASP A 90 -7.45 13.39 1.42
C ASP A 90 -7.68 12.79 2.82
N MET A 91 -6.65 12.89 3.67
CA MET A 91 -6.65 12.41 5.06
C MET A 91 -6.64 13.58 6.07
N ARG A 92 -7.06 13.30 7.29
CA ARG A 92 -6.80 14.11 8.50
C ARG A 92 -6.44 13.19 9.67
N PHE A 93 -5.70 13.71 10.64
CA PHE A 93 -5.06 12.90 11.67
C PHE A 93 -5.39 13.43 13.07
N ASP A 94 -5.59 12.50 14.01
CA ASP A 94 -5.59 12.82 15.44
C ASP A 94 -4.22 13.38 15.88
N PRO A 95 -4.17 14.33 16.82
CA PRO A 95 -2.88 14.90 17.29
C PRO A 95 -1.88 13.87 17.83
N GLY A 96 -2.34 12.71 18.31
CA GLY A 96 -1.51 11.61 18.81
C GLY A 96 -1.07 10.61 17.74
N PHE A 97 -1.54 10.72 16.51
CA PHE A 97 -1.41 9.72 15.45
C PHE A 97 0.06 9.31 15.18
N VAL A 98 0.94 10.28 14.92
CA VAL A 98 2.36 9.99 14.60
C VAL A 98 3.08 9.40 15.80
N ALA A 99 2.85 9.91 17.00
CA ALA A 99 3.45 9.39 18.23
C ALA A 99 3.05 7.93 18.50
N ALA A 100 1.78 7.57 18.25
CA ALA A 100 1.30 6.22 18.40
C ALA A 100 1.97 5.25 17.41
N LEU A 101 2.13 5.65 16.13
CA LEU A 101 2.80 4.82 15.12
C LEU A 101 4.30 4.63 15.39
N VAL A 102 4.99 5.63 15.91
CA VAL A 102 6.44 5.60 16.19
C VAL A 102 6.77 4.63 17.31
N LYS A 103 5.96 4.60 18.38
CA LYS A 103 6.22 3.87 19.62
C LYS A 103 6.58 2.38 19.43
N PRO A 104 5.89 1.56 18.62
CA PRO A 104 6.29 0.16 18.38
C PRO A 104 7.61 0.05 17.60
N LEU A 105 7.83 0.96 16.63
CA LEU A 105 9.05 0.96 15.82
C LEU A 105 10.30 1.23 16.66
N GLU A 106 10.22 2.15 17.62
CA GLU A 106 11.35 2.43 18.52
C GLU A 106 11.69 1.25 19.43
N LYS A 107 10.69 0.45 19.82
CA LYS A 107 10.87 -0.70 20.72
C LYS A 107 11.45 -1.94 20.03
N ASN A 108 11.26 -2.10 18.72
CA ASN A 108 11.64 -3.31 18.02
C ASN A 108 12.13 -3.02 16.59
N GLU A 109 13.39 -3.27 16.34
CA GLU A 109 14.04 -3.06 15.03
C GLU A 109 13.57 -4.03 13.94
N GLN A 110 12.94 -5.16 14.32
CA GLN A 110 12.35 -6.09 13.35
C GLN A 110 10.97 -5.66 12.85
N ILE A 111 10.41 -4.57 13.35
CA ILE A 111 9.19 -4.01 12.80
C ILE A 111 9.55 -3.17 11.57
N PHE A 112 9.03 -3.60 10.43
CA PHE A 112 9.13 -2.87 9.16
C PHE A 112 8.23 -1.66 9.17
N ALA A 113 6.95 -1.84 9.53
CA ALA A 113 5.96 -0.79 9.45
C ALA A 113 4.90 -0.89 10.56
N THR A 114 4.29 0.25 10.85
CA THR A 114 3.08 0.37 11.66
C THR A 114 1.96 0.99 10.84
N ASP A 115 0.72 0.62 11.14
CA ASP A 115 -0.48 1.03 10.42
C ASP A 115 -1.58 1.46 11.40
N GLY A 116 -2.36 2.49 11.07
CA GLY A 116 -3.35 3.08 11.96
C GLY A 116 -4.78 2.66 11.68
N MET A 117 -5.67 3.02 12.61
CA MET A 117 -7.11 2.90 12.45
C MET A 117 -7.63 4.04 11.57
N GLN A 118 -8.34 3.70 10.49
CA GLN A 118 -8.95 4.70 9.62
C GLN A 118 -10.47 4.71 9.80
N PHE A 119 -11.02 5.89 9.98
CA PHE A 119 -12.46 6.16 9.92
C PHE A 119 -12.82 6.78 8.56
N ASN A 120 -14.10 6.68 8.19
CA ASN A 120 -14.65 7.54 7.15
C ASN A 120 -14.60 9.02 7.60
N TRP A 121 -14.86 9.94 6.67
CA TRP A 121 -14.68 11.36 6.94
C TRP A 121 -15.54 11.89 8.11
N ASP A 122 -16.74 11.33 8.29
CA ASP A 122 -17.68 11.73 9.32
C ASP A 122 -17.38 11.07 10.69
N GLY A 123 -16.46 10.09 10.72
CA GLY A 123 -16.04 9.41 11.95
C GLY A 123 -17.01 8.37 12.49
N ASN A 124 -18.08 8.05 11.75
CA ASN A 124 -19.13 7.12 12.18
C ASN A 124 -18.90 5.67 11.71
N GLU A 125 -17.95 5.43 10.84
CA GLU A 125 -17.62 4.11 10.30
C GLU A 125 -16.11 3.87 10.30
N ARG A 126 -15.69 2.70 10.79
CA ARG A 126 -14.30 2.23 10.71
C ARG A 126 -14.07 1.61 9.36
N MET A 127 -13.20 2.21 8.56
CA MET A 127 -12.95 1.79 7.17
C MET A 127 -11.76 0.85 7.03
N HIS A 128 -10.70 1.06 7.83
CA HIS A 128 -9.53 0.22 7.83
C HIS A 128 -9.19 -0.19 9.26
N LEU A 129 -9.02 -1.49 9.43
CA LEU A 129 -8.74 -2.16 10.68
C LEU A 129 -7.58 -3.13 10.47
N ALA A 130 -7.30 -3.98 11.46
CA ALA A 130 -6.26 -5.00 11.33
C ALA A 130 -6.50 -5.88 10.10
N ALA A 131 -5.65 -5.74 9.08
CA ALA A 131 -5.77 -6.49 7.82
C ALA A 131 -5.35 -7.95 7.99
N ARG A 132 -6.24 -8.86 7.62
CA ARG A 132 -6.06 -10.32 7.70
C ARG A 132 -6.18 -10.98 6.35
N LEU A 133 -5.44 -12.06 6.15
CA LEU A 133 -5.48 -12.86 4.93
C LEU A 133 -6.30 -14.14 5.16
N ALA A 134 -7.18 -14.49 4.22
CA ALA A 134 -7.97 -15.71 4.27
C ALA A 134 -8.07 -16.38 2.90
N LYS A 135 -8.30 -17.69 2.91
CA LYS A 135 -8.70 -18.41 1.69
C LYS A 135 -10.13 -18.03 1.30
N SER A 136 -10.40 -17.97 0.02
CA SER A 136 -11.75 -17.74 -0.53
C SER A 136 -12.08 -18.75 -1.63
N ARG A 137 -13.37 -18.85 -1.99
CA ARG A 137 -13.73 -19.52 -3.26
C ARG A 137 -13.28 -18.60 -4.40
N PRO A 138 -12.57 -19.15 -5.42
CA PRO A 138 -12.09 -18.31 -6.52
C PRO A 138 -13.27 -17.78 -7.33
N SER A 139 -13.53 -16.47 -7.26
CA SER A 139 -14.56 -15.82 -8.08
C SER A 139 -13.98 -15.14 -9.32
N GLY A 140 -12.71 -14.73 -9.23
CA GLY A 140 -11.99 -14.06 -10.30
C GLY A 140 -12.43 -12.62 -10.58
N TYR A 141 -13.53 -12.17 -9.99
CA TYR A 141 -14.16 -10.87 -10.30
C TYR A 141 -14.48 -10.02 -9.06
N SER A 142 -14.38 -10.58 -7.86
CA SER A 142 -14.64 -9.81 -6.63
C SER A 142 -13.50 -8.83 -6.33
N SER A 143 -13.82 -7.57 -6.07
CA SER A 143 -12.86 -6.56 -5.60
C SER A 143 -12.23 -6.92 -4.24
N ALA A 144 -12.93 -7.74 -3.45
CA ALA A 144 -12.44 -8.23 -2.16
C ALA A 144 -11.41 -9.35 -2.27
N GLU A 145 -11.22 -9.95 -3.47
CA GLU A 145 -10.16 -10.93 -3.68
C GLU A 145 -8.84 -10.24 -4.03
N LEU A 146 -7.80 -10.56 -3.27
CA LEU A 146 -6.44 -10.17 -3.57
C LEU A 146 -5.96 -10.83 -4.88
N VAL A 147 -6.13 -12.16 -4.96
CA VAL A 147 -5.96 -12.99 -6.15
C VAL A 147 -7.01 -14.11 -6.09
N PRO A 148 -7.34 -14.80 -7.20
CA PRO A 148 -8.31 -15.88 -7.17
C PRO A 148 -8.00 -16.93 -6.10
N GLY A 149 -8.87 -17.04 -5.10
CA GLY A 149 -8.75 -17.97 -3.97
C GLY A 149 -8.07 -17.41 -2.72
N LEU A 150 -7.69 -16.14 -2.70
CA LEU A 150 -7.20 -15.42 -1.52
C LEU A 150 -7.91 -14.07 -1.42
N ARG A 151 -8.39 -13.74 -0.24
CA ARG A 151 -8.98 -12.43 0.08
C ARG A 151 -8.34 -11.87 1.34
N PHE A 152 -8.38 -10.56 1.47
CA PHE A 152 -8.18 -9.92 2.76
C PHE A 152 -9.52 -9.51 3.38
N TYR A 153 -9.52 -9.37 4.70
CA TYR A 153 -10.65 -8.85 5.47
C TYR A 153 -10.12 -8.02 6.64
N ALA A 154 -10.93 -7.09 7.10
CA ALA A 154 -10.66 -6.30 8.28
C ALA A 154 -11.12 -7.06 9.53
N GLN A 155 -10.27 -7.08 10.55
CA GLN A 155 -10.60 -7.62 11.87
C GLN A 155 -10.55 -6.50 12.90
N GLU A 156 -11.60 -6.39 13.69
CA GLU A 156 -11.63 -5.44 14.80
C GLU A 156 -10.80 -5.98 15.97
N VAL A 157 -9.78 -5.20 16.36
CA VAL A 157 -8.91 -5.47 17.49
C VAL A 157 -8.57 -4.16 18.21
N ASN A 158 -8.43 -4.20 19.54
CA ASN A 158 -8.21 -3.03 20.40
C ASN A 158 -6.80 -3.02 21.01
N HIS A 159 -5.85 -3.72 20.42
CA HIS A 159 -4.47 -3.80 20.86
C HIS A 159 -3.52 -3.85 19.65
N GLU A 160 -2.25 -3.51 19.88
CA GLU A 160 -1.21 -3.67 18.88
C GLU A 160 -1.13 -5.13 18.44
N THR A 161 -1.22 -5.39 17.12
CA THR A 161 -1.23 -6.76 16.60
C THR A 161 -0.53 -6.86 15.25
N PRO A 162 0.20 -7.97 14.99
CA PRO A 162 0.73 -8.22 13.67
C PRO A 162 -0.37 -8.32 12.62
N VAL A 163 -0.16 -7.68 11.46
CA VAL A 163 -1.06 -7.71 10.30
C VAL A 163 -0.30 -8.05 9.05
N PHE A 164 -0.97 -8.63 8.03
CA PHE A 164 -0.26 -9.02 6.83
C PHE A 164 0.13 -7.82 5.95
N MET A 165 -0.57 -6.71 6.06
CA MET A 165 -0.27 -5.45 5.36
C MET A 165 -0.71 -4.24 6.18
N GLY A 166 -0.08 -3.09 5.94
CA GLY A 166 -0.57 -1.75 6.29
C GLY A 166 -1.06 -1.02 5.05
N SER A 167 -1.80 0.06 5.23
CA SER A 167 -2.31 0.90 4.15
C SER A 167 -1.35 2.04 3.81
N ALA A 168 -0.92 2.15 2.55
CA ALA A 168 -0.09 3.27 2.09
C ALA A 168 -0.75 4.64 2.25
N ALA A 169 -2.01 4.70 2.66
CA ALA A 169 -2.69 5.93 3.02
C ALA A 169 -2.28 6.49 4.40
N CYS A 170 -1.74 5.64 5.31
CA CYS A 170 -1.36 6.06 6.66
C CYS A 170 -0.28 5.16 7.31
N MET A 171 0.55 4.50 6.52
CA MET A 171 1.58 3.56 7.00
C MET A 171 2.89 4.28 7.32
N LEU A 172 3.44 4.04 8.52
CA LEU A 172 4.78 4.48 8.92
C LEU A 172 5.77 3.33 8.78
N ALA A 173 6.75 3.45 7.88
CA ALA A 173 7.75 2.41 7.61
C ALA A 173 9.15 2.83 8.08
N ARG A 174 9.95 1.88 8.56
CA ARG A 174 11.37 2.08 8.87
C ARG A 174 12.16 2.28 7.58
N ARG A 175 12.78 3.46 7.40
CA ARG A 175 13.49 3.84 6.18
C ARG A 175 14.60 2.86 5.79
N THR A 176 15.39 2.38 6.74
CA THR A 176 16.47 1.43 6.47
C THR A 176 15.96 0.11 5.92
N LEU A 177 14.83 -0.41 6.41
CA LEU A 177 14.22 -1.63 5.90
C LEU A 177 13.51 -1.39 4.55
N PHE A 178 12.87 -0.23 4.38
CA PHE A 178 12.30 0.19 3.10
C PHE A 178 13.37 0.23 1.99
N GLN A 179 14.52 0.80 2.29
CA GLN A 179 15.67 0.85 1.37
C GLN A 179 16.24 -0.54 1.06
N LYS A 180 16.35 -1.42 2.06
CA LYS A 180 16.76 -2.83 1.84
C LYS A 180 15.80 -3.61 0.94
N LEU A 181 14.52 -3.23 0.95
CA LEU A 181 13.53 -3.76 0.01
C LEU A 181 13.55 -3.08 -1.37
N ASN A 182 14.44 -2.12 -1.62
CA ASN A 182 14.47 -1.29 -2.83
C ASN A 182 13.17 -0.51 -3.08
N GLY A 183 12.49 -0.08 -2.02
CA GLY A 183 11.26 0.69 -2.10
C GLY A 183 10.04 -0.08 -2.61
N LEU A 184 9.04 0.69 -3.05
CA LEU A 184 7.82 0.17 -3.69
C LEU A 184 8.12 -0.27 -5.13
N ASP A 185 7.39 -1.26 -5.63
CA ASP A 185 7.50 -1.69 -7.03
C ASP A 185 6.75 -0.69 -7.94
N ASP A 186 7.48 0.11 -8.71
CA ASP A 186 6.94 1.15 -9.60
C ASP A 186 5.96 0.63 -10.67
N ARG A 187 5.96 -0.67 -10.91
CA ARG A 187 5.06 -1.33 -11.88
C ARG A 187 3.66 -1.57 -11.33
N LEU A 188 3.49 -1.44 -10.01
CA LEU A 188 2.21 -1.69 -9.34
C LEU A 188 1.26 -0.49 -9.47
N PRO A 189 0.00 -0.78 -9.76
CA PRO A 189 -1.04 0.22 -9.70
C PRO A 189 -1.43 0.51 -8.25
N LEU A 190 -2.20 1.56 -8.06
CA LEU A 190 -2.82 1.93 -6.80
C LEU A 190 -3.53 0.73 -6.13
N GLY A 191 -3.25 0.50 -4.86
CA GLY A 191 -3.89 -0.51 -4.01
C GLY A 191 -3.25 -1.91 -4.06
N TYR A 192 -2.04 -2.03 -4.60
CA TYR A 192 -1.23 -3.26 -4.54
C TYR A 192 0.20 -3.00 -4.05
N GLU A 193 0.65 -1.77 -4.04
CA GLU A 193 1.99 -1.36 -3.64
C GLU A 193 2.25 -1.62 -2.15
N ASP A 194 1.27 -1.37 -1.31
CA ASP A 194 1.29 -1.61 0.13
C ASP A 194 1.27 -3.10 0.48
N VAL A 195 0.40 -3.86 -0.19
CA VAL A 195 0.35 -5.32 -0.04
C VAL A 195 1.70 -5.94 -0.43
N GLU A 196 2.26 -5.53 -1.56
CA GLU A 196 3.47 -6.11 -2.13
C GLU A 196 4.69 -5.85 -1.24
N ILE A 197 4.88 -4.62 -0.77
CA ILE A 197 6.03 -4.28 0.07
C ILE A 197 5.93 -4.93 1.46
N CYS A 198 4.74 -4.94 2.08
CA CYS A 198 4.54 -5.61 3.36
C CYS A 198 4.77 -7.13 3.23
N TRP A 199 4.34 -7.74 2.12
CA TRP A 199 4.59 -9.16 1.86
C TRP A 199 6.08 -9.46 1.73
N ARG A 200 6.84 -8.61 1.00
CA ARG A 200 8.30 -8.74 0.92
C ARG A 200 8.97 -8.57 2.29
N ALA A 201 8.49 -7.63 3.09
CA ALA A 201 8.98 -7.44 4.46
C ALA A 201 8.78 -8.72 5.31
N TRP A 202 7.61 -9.31 5.26
CA TRP A 202 7.33 -10.58 5.94
C TRP A 202 8.19 -11.74 5.46
N ILE A 203 8.53 -11.82 4.17
CA ILE A 203 9.46 -12.82 3.62
C ILE A 203 10.85 -12.67 4.27
N GLN A 204 11.26 -11.45 4.59
CA GLN A 204 12.52 -11.16 5.30
C GLN A 204 12.41 -11.30 6.83
N GLY A 205 11.26 -11.71 7.37
CA GLY A 205 11.02 -11.82 8.81
C GLY A 205 10.66 -10.49 9.49
N TRP A 206 10.44 -9.41 8.74
CA TRP A 206 10.09 -8.10 9.28
C TRP A 206 8.58 -7.93 9.37
N LYS A 207 8.11 -7.41 10.51
CA LYS A 207 6.70 -7.39 10.88
C LYS A 207 6.01 -6.08 10.44
N THR A 208 4.73 -6.16 10.11
CA THR A 208 3.83 -5.00 10.06
C THR A 208 2.88 -5.09 11.24
N ILE A 209 2.72 -3.99 12.00
CA ILE A 209 1.92 -3.94 13.22
C ILE A 209 0.77 -2.95 13.05
N TYR A 210 -0.45 -3.37 13.33
CA TYR A 210 -1.61 -2.50 13.45
C TYR A 210 -1.63 -1.85 14.84
N VAL A 211 -1.84 -0.53 14.88
CA VAL A 211 -1.83 0.31 16.09
C VAL A 211 -3.19 1.01 16.21
N PRO A 212 -4.14 0.49 16.99
CA PRO A 212 -5.49 1.03 17.07
C PRO A 212 -5.56 2.46 17.66
N ASP A 213 -4.56 2.87 18.45
CA ASP A 213 -4.48 4.22 19.03
C ASP A 213 -4.04 5.28 18.01
N ALA A 214 -3.52 4.87 16.85
CA ALA A 214 -3.18 5.77 15.75
C ALA A 214 -4.43 6.02 14.89
N ILE A 215 -5.17 7.08 15.19
CA ILE A 215 -6.47 7.37 14.58
C ILE A 215 -6.34 8.40 13.46
N CYS A 216 -6.96 8.11 12.32
CA CYS A 216 -7.07 9.03 11.19
C CYS A 216 -8.43 8.89 10.49
N TRP A 217 -8.74 9.88 9.64
CA TRP A 217 -9.98 9.92 8.83
C TRP A 217 -9.63 10.05 7.36
N HIS A 218 -10.33 9.34 6.51
CA HIS A 218 -10.08 9.27 5.08
C HIS A 218 -11.33 9.64 4.28
N ARG A 219 -11.20 10.55 3.33
CA ARG A 219 -12.26 10.93 2.40
C ARG A 219 -12.20 10.06 1.15
N VAL A 220 -12.58 8.80 1.28
CA VAL A 220 -12.55 7.85 0.16
C VAL A 220 -13.51 8.26 -0.96
N GLY A 221 -13.07 8.17 -2.23
CA GLY A 221 -13.95 8.25 -3.40
C GLY A 221 -13.87 9.53 -4.22
N SER A 222 -12.88 10.41 -3.97
CA SER A 222 -12.71 11.64 -4.76
C SER A 222 -12.16 11.42 -6.18
N SER A 223 -11.65 10.24 -6.51
CA SER A 223 -11.04 9.95 -7.81
C SER A 223 -11.67 8.73 -8.48
N GLY A 224 -12.55 8.91 -9.48
CA GLY A 224 -12.80 7.87 -10.45
C GLY A 224 -14.21 7.38 -10.75
N HIS A 225 -15.21 8.25 -10.83
CA HIS A 225 -16.58 7.88 -11.24
C HIS A 225 -16.80 7.92 -12.77
N SER A 226 -15.76 8.14 -13.59
CA SER A 226 -15.86 8.13 -15.06
C SER A 226 -15.70 6.73 -15.65
N GLN A 227 -16.22 6.49 -16.88
CA GLN A 227 -15.98 5.22 -17.59
C GLN A 227 -14.48 4.97 -17.86
N GLU A 228 -13.68 6.00 -18.02
CA GLU A 228 -12.22 5.91 -18.13
C GLU A 228 -11.59 5.51 -16.80
N GLY A 229 -12.07 6.04 -15.69
CA GLY A 229 -11.66 5.62 -14.33
C GLY A 229 -11.96 4.14 -14.08
N ALA A 230 -13.12 3.64 -14.50
CA ALA A 230 -13.46 2.22 -14.36
C ALA A 230 -12.53 1.30 -15.18
N ARG A 231 -12.12 1.71 -16.40
CA ARG A 231 -11.15 0.97 -17.22
C ARG A 231 -9.74 1.04 -16.64
N PHE A 232 -9.35 2.19 -16.14
CA PHE A 232 -8.06 2.38 -15.47
C PHE A 232 -7.96 1.48 -14.23
N ASN A 233 -8.99 1.47 -13.39
CA ASN A 233 -9.07 0.60 -12.22
C ASN A 233 -9.03 -0.89 -12.60
N PHE A 234 -9.75 -1.30 -13.65
CA PHE A 234 -9.73 -2.68 -14.13
C PHE A 234 -8.33 -3.15 -14.56
N ARG A 235 -7.63 -2.34 -15.38
CA ARG A 235 -6.24 -2.62 -15.80
C ARG A 235 -5.31 -2.73 -14.61
N GLY A 236 -5.45 -1.79 -13.67
CA GLY A 236 -4.69 -1.75 -12.44
C GLY A 236 -4.87 -3.03 -11.61
N ILE A 237 -6.09 -3.38 -11.29
CA ILE A 237 -6.42 -4.59 -10.51
C ILE A 237 -5.88 -5.85 -11.18
N LEU A 238 -6.09 -6.01 -12.50
CA LEU A 238 -5.62 -7.19 -13.22
C LEU A 238 -4.09 -7.28 -13.22
N ARG A 239 -3.41 -6.17 -13.50
CA ARG A 239 -1.94 -6.10 -13.47
C ARG A 239 -1.39 -6.39 -12.08
N GLY A 240 -1.96 -5.77 -11.04
CA GLY A 240 -1.55 -5.99 -9.65
C GLY A 240 -1.69 -7.44 -9.23
N ARG A 241 -2.80 -8.10 -9.55
CA ARG A 241 -3.05 -9.52 -9.27
C ARG A 241 -2.01 -10.42 -9.93
N LEU A 242 -1.75 -10.22 -11.22
CA LEU A 242 -0.79 -11.03 -11.98
C LEU A 242 0.64 -10.83 -11.46
N LEU A 243 1.02 -9.59 -11.16
CA LEU A 243 2.35 -9.26 -10.63
C LEU A 243 2.53 -9.86 -9.24
N LEU A 244 1.60 -9.61 -8.32
CA LEU A 244 1.64 -10.13 -6.96
C LEU A 244 1.68 -11.65 -6.94
N ALA A 245 0.80 -12.33 -7.71
CA ALA A 245 0.78 -13.78 -7.78
C ALA A 245 2.12 -14.31 -8.29
N THR A 246 2.64 -13.77 -9.39
CA THR A 246 3.86 -14.25 -10.02
C THR A 246 5.09 -14.06 -9.14
N LYS A 247 5.21 -12.92 -8.44
CA LYS A 247 6.35 -12.62 -7.56
C LYS A 247 6.33 -13.37 -6.23
N LEU A 248 5.16 -13.47 -5.59
CA LEU A 248 5.09 -13.76 -4.16
C LEU A 248 4.38 -15.06 -3.81
N LEU A 249 3.44 -15.54 -4.64
CA LEU A 249 2.56 -16.64 -4.25
C LEU A 249 3.07 -18.02 -4.72
N PRO A 250 2.60 -19.12 -4.07
CA PRO A 250 2.81 -20.47 -4.55
C PRO A 250 2.37 -20.69 -5.99
N LEU A 251 3.04 -21.58 -6.71
CA LEU A 251 2.83 -21.81 -8.14
C LEU A 251 1.35 -22.08 -8.51
N ARG A 252 0.61 -22.80 -7.66
CA ARG A 252 -0.83 -23.04 -7.87
C ARG A 252 -1.65 -21.74 -7.97
N TYR A 253 -1.31 -20.70 -7.22
CA TYR A 253 -1.97 -19.39 -7.31
C TYR A 253 -1.51 -18.63 -8.54
N VAL A 254 -0.24 -18.73 -8.94
CA VAL A 254 0.26 -18.17 -10.20
C VAL A 254 -0.55 -18.73 -11.36
N VAL A 255 -0.55 -20.07 -11.52
CA VAL A 255 -1.28 -20.76 -12.61
C VAL A 255 -2.76 -20.38 -12.59
N ARG A 256 -3.40 -20.45 -11.42
CA ARG A 256 -4.83 -20.10 -11.28
C ARG A 256 -5.10 -18.65 -11.71
N THR A 257 -4.28 -17.70 -11.26
CA THR A 257 -4.48 -16.28 -11.59
C THR A 257 -4.36 -16.05 -13.11
N TRP A 258 -3.39 -16.69 -13.76
CA TRP A 258 -3.22 -16.59 -15.20
C TRP A 258 -4.38 -17.25 -15.97
N LEU A 259 -4.82 -18.44 -15.56
CA LEU A 259 -5.94 -19.14 -16.20
C LEU A 259 -7.25 -18.34 -16.07
N VAL A 260 -7.59 -17.87 -14.86
CA VAL A 260 -8.79 -17.06 -14.64
C VAL A 260 -8.72 -15.75 -15.42
N SER A 261 -7.55 -15.12 -15.48
CA SER A 261 -7.35 -13.89 -16.24
C SER A 261 -7.50 -14.13 -17.76
N GLY A 262 -7.00 -15.24 -18.27
CA GLY A 262 -7.16 -15.65 -19.68
C GLY A 262 -8.61 -15.99 -20.03
N ALA A 263 -9.28 -16.81 -19.21
CA ALA A 263 -10.70 -17.15 -19.39
C ALA A 263 -11.62 -15.90 -19.37
N GLY A 264 -11.22 -14.87 -18.61
CA GLY A 264 -11.91 -13.59 -18.58
C GLY A 264 -11.98 -12.87 -19.92
N VAL A 265 -11.08 -13.14 -20.88
CA VAL A 265 -11.15 -12.59 -22.25
C VAL A 265 -12.41 -13.09 -22.96
N GLY A 266 -12.65 -14.41 -22.93
CA GLY A 266 -13.84 -15.02 -23.50
C GLY A 266 -15.13 -14.57 -22.81
N TYR A 267 -15.11 -14.45 -21.48
CA TYR A 267 -16.24 -13.94 -20.72
C TYR A 267 -16.60 -12.50 -21.11
N ASP A 268 -15.61 -11.60 -21.18
CA ASP A 268 -15.85 -10.21 -21.55
C ASP A 268 -16.36 -10.11 -23.01
N ALA A 269 -15.82 -10.92 -23.93
CA ALA A 269 -16.25 -10.98 -25.32
C ALA A 269 -17.71 -11.50 -25.45
N SER A 270 -18.07 -12.58 -24.72
CA SER A 270 -19.43 -13.14 -24.73
C SER A 270 -20.50 -12.20 -24.19
N ARG A 271 -20.11 -11.18 -23.43
CA ARG A 271 -20.96 -10.11 -22.88
C ARG A 271 -20.87 -8.81 -23.67
N TRP A 272 -20.33 -8.87 -24.89
CA TRP A 272 -20.15 -7.69 -25.77
C TRP A 272 -19.28 -6.59 -25.16
N ARG A 273 -18.47 -6.91 -24.14
CA ARG A 273 -17.56 -5.99 -23.45
C ARG A 273 -16.20 -5.95 -24.14
N TRP A 274 -16.18 -5.74 -25.44
CA TRP A 274 -14.97 -5.79 -26.29
C TRP A 274 -13.84 -4.90 -25.82
N SER A 275 -14.16 -3.71 -25.25
CA SER A 275 -13.15 -2.82 -24.70
C SER A 275 -12.40 -3.45 -23.51
N PHE A 276 -13.09 -4.15 -22.62
CA PHE A 276 -12.48 -4.86 -21.48
C PHE A 276 -11.70 -6.09 -21.95
N ALA A 277 -12.21 -6.84 -22.92
CA ALA A 277 -11.47 -7.97 -23.51
C ALA A 277 -10.15 -7.51 -24.13
N LYS A 278 -10.14 -6.41 -24.90
CA LYS A 278 -8.93 -5.82 -25.47
C LYS A 278 -7.93 -5.37 -24.39
N GLU A 279 -8.40 -4.69 -23.33
CA GLU A 279 -7.54 -4.26 -22.23
C GLU A 279 -6.94 -5.46 -21.48
N ARG A 280 -7.72 -6.52 -21.26
CA ARG A 280 -7.25 -7.76 -20.65
C ARG A 280 -6.14 -8.41 -21.48
N ILE A 281 -6.31 -8.51 -22.80
CA ILE A 281 -5.30 -9.06 -23.71
C ILE A 281 -4.00 -8.23 -23.61
N LYS A 282 -4.09 -6.91 -23.63
CA LYS A 282 -2.91 -6.04 -23.48
C LYS A 282 -2.17 -6.30 -22.17
N VAL A 283 -2.92 -6.33 -21.04
CA VAL A 283 -2.30 -6.59 -19.72
C VAL A 283 -1.64 -7.96 -19.69
N LEU A 284 -2.30 -9.01 -20.20
CA LEU A 284 -1.72 -10.37 -20.26
C LEU A 284 -0.45 -10.41 -21.12
N ALA A 285 -0.45 -9.75 -22.28
CA ALA A 285 0.72 -9.66 -23.14
C ALA A 285 1.88 -8.92 -22.47
N ASP A 286 1.61 -7.78 -21.83
CA ASP A 286 2.62 -7.01 -21.10
C ASP A 286 3.20 -7.80 -19.92
N MET A 287 2.35 -8.49 -19.16
CA MET A 287 2.79 -9.33 -18.06
C MET A 287 3.57 -10.56 -18.52
N ALA A 288 3.22 -11.15 -19.68
CA ALA A 288 3.99 -12.25 -20.28
C ALA A 288 5.39 -11.80 -20.69
N ARG A 289 5.54 -10.58 -21.24
CA ARG A 289 6.87 -10.01 -21.54
C ARG A 289 7.71 -9.79 -20.29
N LEU A 290 7.08 -9.42 -19.16
CA LEU A 290 7.75 -9.24 -17.87
C LEU A 290 8.06 -10.55 -17.15
N MET A 291 7.46 -11.68 -17.55
CA MET A 291 7.57 -12.96 -16.85
C MET A 291 9.02 -13.38 -16.55
N PRO A 292 9.98 -13.35 -17.50
CA PRO A 292 11.35 -13.75 -17.21
C PRO A 292 12.01 -12.90 -16.11
N GLN A 293 11.71 -11.61 -16.08
CA GLN A 293 12.20 -10.70 -15.03
C GLN A 293 11.55 -11.02 -13.69
N LEU A 294 10.23 -11.17 -13.64
CA LEU A 294 9.49 -11.50 -12.42
C LEU A 294 9.94 -12.83 -11.80
N LEU A 295 10.25 -13.82 -12.62
CA LEU A 295 10.76 -15.11 -12.15
C LEU A 295 12.17 -14.98 -11.58
N ARG A 296 13.05 -14.15 -12.15
CA ARG A 296 14.37 -13.85 -11.57
C ARG A 296 14.24 -13.12 -10.24
N GLU A 297 13.39 -12.09 -10.14
CA GLU A 297 13.14 -11.36 -8.90
C GLU A 297 12.58 -12.29 -7.81
N ARG A 298 11.61 -13.14 -8.18
CA ARG A 298 11.06 -14.17 -7.30
C ARG A 298 12.15 -15.10 -6.78
N LYS A 299 13.00 -15.61 -7.65
CA LYS A 299 14.10 -16.50 -7.29
C LYS A 299 15.01 -15.83 -6.28
N ALA A 300 15.51 -14.62 -6.57
CA ALA A 300 16.37 -13.86 -5.67
C ALA A 300 15.70 -13.57 -4.32
N LEU A 301 14.39 -13.27 -4.31
CA LEU A 301 13.64 -12.99 -3.09
C LEU A 301 13.57 -14.21 -2.16
N PHE A 302 13.33 -15.41 -2.69
CA PHE A 302 13.17 -16.62 -1.90
C PHE A 302 14.46 -17.41 -1.66
N GLU A 303 15.53 -17.18 -2.44
CA GLU A 303 16.85 -17.75 -2.16
C GLU A 303 17.45 -17.23 -0.84
N ASN A 304 17.20 -15.95 -0.54
CA ASN A 304 17.67 -15.29 0.69
C ASN A 304 16.67 -15.40 1.85
N ALA A 305 15.52 -16.00 1.63
CA ALA A 305 14.48 -16.12 2.63
C ALA A 305 14.59 -17.47 3.38
N ALA A 306 14.37 -17.45 4.70
CA ALA A 306 14.28 -18.65 5.52
C ALA A 306 13.07 -19.55 5.20
N SER A 307 12.25 -19.17 4.20
CA SER A 307 10.93 -19.76 3.96
C SER A 307 10.61 -19.87 2.47
N SER A 308 9.96 -20.98 2.07
CA SER A 308 9.40 -21.12 0.73
C SER A 308 8.08 -20.35 0.57
N PRO A 309 7.61 -20.04 -0.68
CA PRO A 309 6.30 -19.40 -0.90
C PRO A 309 5.14 -20.11 -0.20
N GLU A 310 5.16 -21.45 -0.14
CA GLU A 310 4.14 -22.25 0.54
C GLU A 310 4.15 -22.06 2.05
N LYS A 311 5.32 -22.13 2.67
CA LYS A 311 5.48 -21.94 4.13
C LYS A 311 5.11 -20.52 4.51
N HIS A 312 5.54 -19.54 3.69
CA HIS A 312 5.26 -18.13 3.93
C HIS A 312 3.76 -17.82 3.84
N LEU A 313 3.07 -18.31 2.80
CA LEU A 313 1.62 -18.14 2.69
C LEU A 313 0.89 -18.80 3.87
N LYS A 314 1.30 -20.01 4.29
CA LYS A 314 0.72 -20.67 5.47
C LYS A 314 0.92 -19.84 6.73
N PHE A 315 2.09 -19.23 6.90
CA PHE A 315 2.37 -18.34 8.02
C PHE A 315 1.44 -17.12 8.01
N LEU A 316 1.32 -16.40 6.88
CA LEU A 316 0.45 -15.22 6.77
C LEU A 316 -1.04 -15.54 7.01
N LEU A 317 -1.50 -16.71 6.58
CA LEU A 317 -2.86 -17.17 6.85
C LEU A 317 -3.11 -17.43 8.35
N ARG A 318 -2.06 -17.78 9.11
CA ARG A 318 -2.15 -18.00 10.55
C ARG A 318 -2.01 -16.74 11.39
N LEU A 319 -1.54 -15.63 10.82
CA LEU A 319 -1.56 -14.32 11.50
C LEU A 319 -2.98 -13.93 11.94
N SER A 320 -4.01 -14.51 11.33
CA SER A 320 -5.42 -14.32 11.72
C SER A 320 -5.87 -15.18 12.90
N GLU A 321 -5.06 -16.18 13.28
CA GLU A 321 -5.35 -17.07 14.41
C GLU A 321 -4.59 -16.55 15.62
N ALA A 322 -5.32 -16.21 16.70
CA ALA A 322 -4.79 -15.52 17.91
C ALA A 322 -3.64 -16.26 18.65
N GLU A 323 -3.30 -17.48 18.21
CA GLU A 323 -2.26 -18.31 18.84
C GLU A 323 -0.82 -17.96 18.45
N VAL A 324 -0.59 -17.09 17.47
CA VAL A 324 0.76 -16.75 17.01
C VAL A 324 1.49 -15.78 17.96
N LEU A 325 0.78 -15.14 18.87
CA LEU A 325 1.34 -14.19 19.83
C LEU A 325 1.75 -14.79 21.18
N GLY A 326 1.42 -16.08 21.43
CA GLY A 326 1.64 -16.75 22.73
C GLY A 326 2.80 -17.74 22.78
N LYS A 327 3.53 -17.97 21.69
CA LYS A 327 4.66 -18.91 21.67
C LYS A 327 5.90 -18.25 21.06
N GLN A 328 6.53 -17.39 21.82
CA GLN A 328 7.96 -17.13 21.75
C GLN A 328 8.53 -17.53 23.10
N ASP A 329 8.86 -18.82 23.21
CA ASP A 329 9.87 -19.28 24.15
C ASP A 329 11.25 -19.03 23.55
#